data_cda569ce7518630681f950b990e8c0d3
#
_entry.id   cda569ce7518630681f950b990e8c0d3
#
_cell.length_a   1.000
_cell.length_b   1.000
_cell.length_c   1.000
_cell.angle_alpha   90.00
_cell.angle_beta   90.00
_cell.angle_gamma   90.00
#
_symmetry.space_group_name_H-M   'P 1'
#
loop_
_entity.id
_entity.type
_entity.pdbx_description
1 polymer ?
#
loop_
_entity_poly.entity_id
_entity_poly.type
_entity_poly.pdbx_seq_one_letter_code
_entity_poly.pdbx_strand_id
1 'polypeptide(L)'
;MNNRIYWDGDLYDEHYDKSCLAKWNPEAGGFWRLQVNKTNYTIGKLNNSSKYNPCVLGDLLGDWREELVLWDEATYELLINATSYTSDYRIPHLMDDLNYRVQVVNQNCCYNQPPHLSVDPAVVYADNPNVASQEDKVSGIESISVDAAAPEAIYNLQGIRVDRITVPGIYISGGKKIVVNL
;
A
#
# COMPACT_ATOMS: atom_id res chain seq x y z
N MET A 1 11.97 -18.07 -13.24
CA MET A 1 11.56 -17.10 -12.22
C MET A 1 10.50 -16.22 -12.82
N ASN A 2 9.28 -16.23 -12.30
CA ASN A 2 8.18 -15.53 -12.92
C ASN A 2 7.72 -14.30 -12.14
N ASN A 3 7.85 -14.31 -10.81
CA ASN A 3 7.44 -13.20 -9.98
C ASN A 3 8.40 -13.00 -8.80
N ARG A 4 8.38 -11.80 -8.26
CA ARG A 4 8.99 -11.42 -6.99
C ARG A 4 7.90 -11.00 -6.02
N ILE A 5 8.16 -11.00 -4.73
CA ILE A 5 7.20 -10.62 -3.70
C ILE A 5 7.94 -10.24 -2.41
N TYR A 6 7.46 -9.23 -1.70
CA TYR A 6 7.88 -8.97 -0.32
C TYR A 6 7.04 -9.79 0.64
N TRP A 7 7.63 -10.82 1.26
CA TRP A 7 6.88 -11.80 2.04
C TRP A 7 7.36 -12.02 3.46
N ASP A 8 8.65 -12.27 3.67
CA ASP A 8 9.15 -12.72 4.99
C ASP A 8 9.41 -11.59 5.98
N GLY A 9 9.26 -10.35 5.55
CA GLY A 9 9.30 -9.18 6.42
C GLY A 9 10.68 -8.56 6.60
N ASP A 10 11.69 -9.01 5.87
CA ASP A 10 12.91 -8.24 5.66
C ASP A 10 12.73 -7.31 4.44
N LEU A 11 13.68 -6.45 4.15
CA LEU A 11 13.55 -5.46 3.08
C LEU A 11 13.92 -5.98 1.68
N TYR A 12 14.15 -7.29 1.54
CA TYR A 12 14.47 -7.94 0.29
C TYR A 12 13.28 -8.71 -0.25
N ASP A 13 13.15 -8.78 -1.57
CA ASP A 13 12.10 -9.55 -2.21
C ASP A 13 12.44 -11.05 -2.27
N GLU A 14 11.41 -11.86 -2.23
CA GLU A 14 11.45 -13.28 -2.43
C GLU A 14 11.06 -13.66 -3.85
N HIS A 15 11.45 -14.86 -4.19
CA HIS A 15 11.09 -15.48 -5.45
C HIS A 15 9.74 -16.21 -5.33
N TYR A 16 8.81 -15.89 -6.21
CA TYR A 16 7.56 -16.62 -6.38
C TYR A 16 7.49 -17.28 -7.75
N ASP A 17 7.28 -18.59 -7.78
CA ASP A 17 7.05 -19.36 -9.00
C ASP A 17 6.08 -20.51 -8.73
N LYS A 18 5.10 -20.63 -9.61
CA LYS A 18 3.99 -21.59 -9.43
C LYS A 18 3.23 -21.28 -8.13
N SER A 19 3.27 -22.20 -7.18
CA SER A 19 2.68 -22.04 -5.85
C SER A 19 3.73 -21.99 -4.74
N CYS A 20 4.99 -21.77 -5.08
CA CYS A 20 6.11 -21.84 -4.17
C CYS A 20 6.77 -20.48 -3.99
N LEU A 21 6.93 -20.08 -2.74
CA LEU A 21 7.73 -18.95 -2.31
C LEU A 21 9.10 -19.43 -1.85
N ALA A 22 10.14 -18.75 -2.24
CA ALA A 22 11.50 -19.11 -1.88
C ALA A 22 12.41 -17.89 -1.81
N LYS A 23 13.28 -17.88 -0.82
CA LYS A 23 14.30 -16.87 -0.62
C LYS A 23 15.65 -17.38 -1.10
N TRP A 24 16.42 -16.51 -1.74
CA TRP A 24 17.80 -16.82 -2.09
C TRP A 24 18.67 -16.82 -0.83
N ASN A 25 19.41 -17.90 -0.63
CA ASN A 25 20.41 -17.99 0.42
C ASN A 25 21.81 -17.98 -0.23
N PRO A 26 22.57 -16.89 -0.07
CA PRO A 26 23.90 -16.77 -0.68
C PRO A 26 24.94 -17.71 -0.09
N GLU A 27 24.80 -18.09 1.20
CA GLU A 27 25.75 -19.00 1.86
C GLU A 27 25.59 -20.43 1.35
N ALA A 28 24.33 -20.86 1.15
CA ALA A 28 24.02 -22.19 0.63
C ALA A 28 24.07 -22.27 -0.90
N GLY A 29 24.12 -21.13 -1.59
CA GLY A 29 24.09 -21.05 -3.05
C GLY A 29 22.80 -21.57 -3.67
N GLY A 30 21.65 -21.41 -2.99
CA GLY A 30 20.38 -21.94 -3.42
C GLY A 30 19.17 -21.25 -2.82
N PHE A 31 17.97 -21.72 -3.20
CA PHE A 31 16.71 -21.19 -2.69
C PHE A 31 16.20 -22.00 -1.51
N TRP A 32 15.78 -21.31 -0.45
CA TRP A 32 15.05 -21.85 0.66
C TRP A 32 13.56 -21.56 0.51
N ARG A 33 12.74 -22.61 0.67
CA ARG A 33 11.29 -22.45 0.62
C ARG A 33 10.76 -21.79 1.89
N LEU A 34 9.91 -20.78 1.71
CA LEU A 34 9.19 -20.13 2.77
C LEU A 34 7.85 -20.82 3.02
N GLN A 35 7.33 -20.67 4.23
CA GLN A 35 6.03 -21.21 4.58
C GLN A 35 4.91 -20.24 4.22
N VAL A 36 3.83 -20.81 3.71
CA VAL A 36 2.56 -20.13 3.47
C VAL A 36 1.48 -20.95 4.17
N ASN A 37 0.74 -20.37 5.13
CA ASN A 37 -0.32 -21.05 5.87
C ASN A 37 0.11 -22.43 6.46
N LYS A 38 1.31 -22.49 7.08
CA LYS A 38 1.90 -23.71 7.62
C LYS A 38 2.28 -24.79 6.56
N THR A 39 2.21 -24.43 5.31
CA THR A 39 2.66 -25.29 4.19
C THR A 39 3.73 -24.53 3.39
N ASN A 40 4.37 -25.23 2.46
CA ASN A 40 5.35 -24.61 1.56
C ASN A 40 4.70 -24.16 0.22
N TYR A 41 3.39 -24.04 0.18
CA TYR A 41 2.65 -23.72 -1.04
C TYR A 41 1.51 -22.75 -0.74
N THR A 42 1.25 -21.86 -1.68
CA THR A 42 0.06 -21.01 -1.67
C THR A 42 -1.22 -21.82 -1.90
N ILE A 43 -2.34 -21.35 -1.41
CA ILE A 43 -3.64 -21.95 -1.59
C ILE A 43 -4.32 -21.27 -2.78
N GLY A 44 -4.80 -22.08 -3.72
CA GLY A 44 -5.56 -21.60 -4.89
C GLY A 44 -4.87 -21.89 -6.23
N LYS A 45 -5.58 -21.55 -7.29
CA LYS A 45 -5.15 -21.69 -8.67
C LYS A 45 -4.54 -20.40 -9.20
N LEU A 46 -3.56 -20.57 -10.04
CA LEU A 46 -2.88 -19.50 -10.76
C LEU A 46 -3.68 -19.08 -12.00
N ASN A 47 -3.50 -17.86 -12.43
CA ASN A 47 -4.28 -17.28 -13.52
C ASN A 47 -3.96 -17.89 -14.90
N ASN A 48 -2.74 -18.35 -15.10
CA ASN A 48 -2.37 -19.09 -16.31
C ASN A 48 -1.35 -20.19 -16.02
N SER A 49 -1.45 -21.26 -16.79
CA SER A 49 -0.64 -22.47 -16.59
C SER A 49 0.78 -22.37 -17.15
N SER A 50 1.06 -21.42 -18.04
CA SER A 50 2.36 -21.29 -18.69
C SER A 50 3.30 -20.31 -17.96
N LYS A 51 2.74 -19.27 -17.34
CA LYS A 51 3.48 -18.24 -16.62
C LYS A 51 3.36 -18.35 -15.12
N TYR A 52 2.38 -19.09 -14.63
CA TYR A 52 2.14 -19.31 -13.20
C TYR A 52 1.95 -18.02 -12.41
N ASN A 53 1.27 -17.04 -12.99
CA ASN A 53 1.02 -15.75 -12.35
C ASN A 53 -0.19 -15.79 -11.44
N PRO A 54 -0.21 -15.06 -10.33
CA PRO A 54 -1.42 -14.86 -9.53
C PRO A 54 -2.47 -14.03 -10.28
N CYS A 55 -3.70 -13.99 -9.78
CA CYS A 55 -4.71 -13.07 -10.28
C CYS A 55 -4.30 -11.62 -10.03
N VAL A 56 -3.80 -11.34 -8.83
CA VAL A 56 -3.17 -10.08 -8.43
C VAL A 56 -2.05 -10.39 -7.43
N LEU A 57 -0.99 -9.64 -7.50
CA LEU A 57 0.08 -9.57 -6.52
C LEU A 57 0.26 -8.11 -6.14
N GLY A 58 0.27 -7.79 -4.85
CA GLY A 58 0.49 -6.43 -4.39
C GLY A 58 0.21 -6.27 -2.91
N ASP A 59 0.65 -5.14 -2.35
CA ASP A 59 0.35 -4.73 -0.98
C ASP A 59 -1.11 -4.26 -0.89
N LEU A 60 -2.03 -5.20 -0.69
CA LEU A 60 -3.47 -4.96 -0.64
C LEU A 60 -3.97 -4.67 0.78
N LEU A 61 -3.26 -5.15 1.79
CA LEU A 61 -3.63 -4.96 3.20
C LEU A 61 -2.97 -3.72 3.82
N GLY A 62 -2.01 -3.10 3.15
CA GLY A 62 -1.39 -1.84 3.57
C GLY A 62 -0.34 -2.00 4.65
N ASP A 63 0.27 -3.17 4.76
CA ASP A 63 1.32 -3.44 5.73
C ASP A 63 2.72 -3.55 5.10
N TRP A 64 2.86 -3.08 3.85
CA TRP A 64 4.01 -3.08 2.95
C TRP A 64 4.44 -4.47 2.44
N ARG A 65 3.97 -5.54 3.04
CA ARG A 65 4.18 -6.87 2.47
C ARG A 65 3.09 -7.16 1.45
N GLU A 66 3.41 -7.98 0.49
CA GLU A 66 2.52 -8.19 -0.64
C GLU A 66 1.66 -9.44 -0.46
N GLU A 67 0.41 -9.36 -0.88
CA GLU A 67 -0.52 -10.48 -0.94
C GLU A 67 -0.55 -11.10 -2.33
N LEU A 68 -0.87 -12.40 -2.34
CA LEU A 68 -1.15 -13.17 -3.54
C LEU A 68 -2.65 -13.47 -3.59
N VAL A 69 -3.33 -12.92 -4.58
CA VAL A 69 -4.72 -13.28 -4.87
C VAL A 69 -4.73 -14.41 -5.88
N LEU A 70 -5.28 -15.53 -5.49
CA LEU A 70 -5.50 -16.73 -6.29
C LEU A 70 -7.00 -17.04 -6.33
N TRP A 71 -7.43 -18.06 -7.03
CA TRP A 71 -8.84 -18.43 -7.09
C TRP A 71 -9.04 -19.92 -6.79
N ASP A 72 -10.20 -20.27 -6.27
CA ASP A 72 -10.61 -21.63 -6.03
C ASP A 72 -11.50 -22.13 -7.17
N GLU A 73 -11.09 -23.22 -7.83
CA GLU A 73 -11.82 -23.79 -8.97
C GLU A 73 -13.13 -24.46 -8.55
N ALA A 74 -13.22 -24.94 -7.31
CA ALA A 74 -14.41 -25.62 -6.82
C ALA A 74 -15.48 -24.67 -6.32
N THR A 75 -15.09 -23.57 -5.66
CA THR A 75 -16.01 -22.61 -5.05
C THR A 75 -16.17 -21.34 -5.87
N TYR A 76 -15.28 -21.09 -6.83
CA TYR A 76 -15.19 -19.83 -7.59
C TYR A 76 -14.91 -18.58 -6.72
N GLU A 77 -14.31 -18.79 -5.56
CA GLU A 77 -13.92 -17.72 -4.65
C GLU A 77 -12.51 -17.22 -4.95
N LEU A 78 -12.25 -15.95 -4.63
CA LEU A 78 -10.92 -15.40 -4.60
C LEU A 78 -10.30 -15.66 -3.22
N LEU A 79 -9.07 -16.16 -3.24
CA LEU A 79 -8.30 -16.51 -2.04
C LEU A 79 -7.15 -15.53 -1.89
N ILE A 80 -7.16 -14.76 -0.81
CA ILE A 80 -6.05 -13.86 -0.48
C ILE A 80 -5.08 -14.61 0.41
N ASN A 81 -3.88 -14.85 -0.11
CA ASN A 81 -2.77 -15.42 0.66
C ASN A 81 -1.94 -14.27 1.21
N ALA A 82 -1.94 -14.09 2.51
CA ALA A 82 -1.15 -13.11 3.24
C ALA A 82 -0.07 -13.81 4.07
N THR A 83 1.01 -13.10 4.35
CA THR A 83 2.11 -13.62 5.16
C THR A 83 1.75 -13.67 6.64
N SER A 84 2.29 -14.66 7.35
CA SER A 84 2.26 -14.74 8.81
C SER A 84 3.61 -14.42 9.47
N TYR A 85 4.61 -14.09 8.68
CA TYR A 85 5.90 -13.65 9.21
C TYR A 85 5.77 -12.27 9.85
N THR A 86 6.48 -12.07 10.93
CA THR A 86 6.59 -10.75 11.57
C THR A 86 7.69 -9.95 10.91
N SER A 87 7.56 -8.63 10.91
CA SER A 87 8.58 -7.71 10.43
C SER A 87 8.92 -6.67 11.49
N ASP A 88 10.19 -6.37 11.59
CA ASP A 88 10.70 -5.26 12.40
C ASP A 88 10.60 -3.91 11.66
N TYR A 89 10.28 -3.94 10.37
CA TYR A 89 10.16 -2.78 9.53
C TYR A 89 8.70 -2.33 9.38
N ARG A 90 8.50 -1.01 9.46
CA ARG A 90 7.23 -0.34 9.17
C ARG A 90 7.50 0.77 8.19
N ILE A 91 7.44 0.44 6.92
CA ILE A 91 7.65 1.36 5.81
C ILE A 91 6.30 1.79 5.23
N PRO A 92 6.27 2.84 4.39
CA PRO A 92 5.04 3.29 3.76
C PRO A 92 4.34 2.19 2.99
N HIS A 93 3.03 2.32 2.85
CA HIS A 93 2.21 1.46 1.99
C HIS A 93 2.77 1.48 0.56
N LEU A 94 3.06 0.32 -0.03
CA LEU A 94 3.69 0.27 -1.34
C LEU A 94 2.84 0.92 -2.44
N MET A 95 1.51 0.97 -2.25
CA MET A 95 0.60 1.66 -3.17
C MET A 95 0.75 3.19 -3.16
N ASP A 96 1.47 3.77 -2.20
CA ASP A 96 1.79 5.21 -2.20
C ASP A 96 2.82 5.54 -3.29
N ASP A 97 3.66 4.57 -3.68
CA ASP A 97 4.50 4.67 -4.86
C ASP A 97 3.64 4.59 -6.13
N LEU A 98 3.59 5.69 -6.87
CA LEU A 98 2.79 5.79 -8.09
C LEU A 98 3.20 4.76 -9.15
N ASN A 99 4.49 4.49 -9.29
CA ASN A 99 4.99 3.52 -10.26
C ASN A 99 4.55 2.10 -9.89
N TYR A 100 4.66 1.72 -8.63
CA TYR A 100 4.17 0.45 -8.11
C TYR A 100 2.66 0.30 -8.32
N ARG A 101 1.87 1.30 -7.92
CA ARG A 101 0.41 1.30 -8.05
C ARG A 101 -0.07 1.12 -9.50
N VAL A 102 0.56 1.81 -10.45
CA VAL A 102 0.26 1.66 -11.88
C VAL A 102 0.56 0.24 -12.36
N GLN A 103 1.64 -0.37 -11.88
CA GLN A 103 2.02 -1.74 -12.25
C GLN A 103 1.05 -2.77 -11.65
N VAL A 104 0.60 -2.59 -10.40
CA VAL A 104 -0.43 -3.45 -9.79
C VAL A 104 -1.70 -3.42 -10.62
N VAL A 105 -2.18 -2.23 -11.02
CA VAL A 105 -3.38 -2.09 -11.85
C VAL A 105 -3.21 -2.73 -13.23
N ASN A 106 -2.02 -2.68 -13.79
CA ASN A 106 -1.74 -3.19 -15.13
C ASN A 106 -1.42 -4.69 -15.21
N GLN A 107 -1.35 -5.39 -14.08
CA GLN A 107 -0.93 -6.80 -14.03
C GLN A 107 -1.69 -7.70 -15.02
N ASN A 108 -2.96 -7.48 -15.24
CA ASN A 108 -3.80 -8.32 -16.08
C ASN A 108 -4.11 -7.71 -17.48
N CYS A 109 -3.46 -6.60 -17.83
CA CYS A 109 -3.75 -5.94 -19.11
C CYS A 109 -3.08 -6.62 -20.31
N CYS A 110 -1.89 -7.23 -20.11
CA CYS A 110 -1.14 -7.92 -21.17
C CYS A 110 -0.45 -9.15 -20.60
N TYR A 111 0.88 -9.05 -20.39
CA TYR A 111 1.62 -9.99 -19.58
C TYR A 111 1.51 -9.58 -18.12
N ASN A 112 1.10 -10.52 -17.29
CA ASN A 112 1.10 -10.31 -15.86
C ASN A 112 2.56 -10.25 -15.37
N GLN A 113 3.01 -9.08 -14.98
CA GLN A 113 4.35 -8.83 -14.46
C GLN A 113 4.25 -8.38 -13.01
N PRO A 114 5.21 -8.79 -12.14
CA PRO A 114 5.22 -8.33 -10.75
C PRO A 114 5.42 -6.81 -10.70
N PRO A 115 4.75 -6.11 -9.79
CA PRO A 115 4.99 -4.69 -9.60
C PRO A 115 6.37 -4.45 -8.98
N HIS A 116 6.97 -3.30 -9.29
CA HIS A 116 8.26 -2.86 -8.76
C HIS A 116 8.14 -1.47 -8.18
N LEU A 117 8.78 -1.27 -7.04
CA LEU A 117 8.93 0.05 -6.44
C LEU A 117 9.88 0.94 -7.26
N SER A 118 9.71 2.24 -7.11
CA SER A 118 10.62 3.25 -7.65
C SER A 118 11.97 3.28 -6.92
N VAL A 119 12.03 2.71 -5.72
CA VAL A 119 13.20 2.66 -4.85
C VAL A 119 13.47 1.23 -4.37
N ASP A 120 14.68 0.97 -3.94
CA ASP A 120 15.04 -0.27 -3.26
C ASP A 120 14.83 -0.09 -1.74
N PRO A 121 13.88 -0.81 -1.12
CA PRO A 121 13.62 -0.69 0.32
C PRO A 121 14.84 -0.99 1.19
N ALA A 122 15.68 -1.94 0.79
CA ALA A 122 16.88 -2.28 1.54
C ALA A 122 17.93 -1.15 1.55
N VAL A 123 17.88 -0.25 0.56
CA VAL A 123 18.75 0.93 0.53
C VAL A 123 18.14 2.11 1.28
N VAL A 124 16.82 2.31 1.13
CA VAL A 124 16.15 3.52 1.64
C VAL A 124 15.77 3.38 3.11
N TYR A 125 15.35 2.19 3.55
CA TYR A 125 14.73 2.00 4.86
C TYR A 125 15.56 1.17 5.84
N ALA A 126 16.73 0.63 5.44
CA ALA A 126 17.56 -0.21 6.31
C ALA A 126 17.90 0.45 7.66
N ASP A 127 18.24 1.73 7.63
CA ASP A 127 18.64 2.50 8.82
C ASP A 127 17.45 3.16 9.55
N ASN A 128 16.25 3.09 8.99
CA ASN A 128 15.04 3.68 9.59
C ASN A 128 13.84 2.73 9.49
N PRO A 129 13.73 1.76 10.39
CA PRO A 129 12.73 0.70 10.29
C PRO A 129 11.28 1.15 10.57
N ASN A 130 11.05 2.39 11.05
CA ASN A 130 9.73 2.87 11.46
C ASN A 130 9.28 4.15 10.72
N VAL A 131 9.59 4.26 9.45
CA VAL A 131 9.27 5.46 8.65
C VAL A 131 7.76 5.70 8.58
N ALA A 132 6.96 4.67 8.37
CA ALA A 132 5.50 4.80 8.28
C ALA A 132 4.89 5.50 9.51
N SER A 133 5.41 5.21 10.72
CA SER A 133 4.93 5.87 11.94
C SER A 133 5.30 7.36 12.03
N GLN A 134 6.21 7.83 11.19
CA GLN A 134 6.62 9.23 11.10
C GLN A 134 5.83 9.97 10.02
N GLU A 135 5.49 9.28 8.94
CA GLU A 135 4.74 9.85 7.82
C GLU A 135 3.25 10.03 8.14
N ASP A 136 2.66 9.21 8.98
CA ASP A 136 1.30 9.41 9.52
C ASP A 136 1.12 10.76 10.25
N LYS A 137 2.23 11.43 10.59
CA LYS A 137 2.21 12.80 11.13
C LYS A 137 2.25 13.87 10.04
N VAL A 138 2.56 13.52 8.80
CA VAL A 138 2.72 14.45 7.68
C VAL A 138 1.51 14.40 6.71
N SER A 139 0.61 13.43 6.82
CA SER A 139 -0.62 13.35 6.02
C SER A 139 -1.74 14.29 6.50
N GLY A 140 -1.45 15.18 7.45
CA GLY A 140 -2.26 16.36 7.69
C GLY A 140 -1.69 17.51 6.86
N ILE A 141 -2.53 18.27 6.18
CA ILE A 141 -2.21 19.63 5.77
C ILE A 141 -1.49 20.25 6.97
N GLU A 142 -0.20 20.58 6.82
CA GLU A 142 0.49 21.38 7.84
C GLU A 142 -0.46 22.48 8.21
N SER A 143 -0.85 22.53 9.48
CA SER A 143 -1.70 23.62 9.95
C SER A 143 -0.96 24.90 9.59
N ILE A 144 -1.44 25.58 8.54
CA ILE A 144 -0.96 26.90 8.23
C ILE A 144 -1.17 27.68 9.53
N SER A 145 -0.10 27.96 10.24
CA SER A 145 -0.14 28.86 11.37
C SER A 145 -0.48 30.23 10.81
N VAL A 146 -1.77 30.50 10.73
CA VAL A 146 -2.26 31.84 10.42
C VAL A 146 -1.82 32.67 11.62
N ASP A 147 -0.87 33.56 11.41
CA ASP A 147 -0.51 34.58 12.41
C ASP A 147 -1.79 35.17 12.94
N ALA A 148 -1.96 35.16 14.25
CA ALA A 148 -3.18 35.52 15.00
C ALA A 148 -3.57 37.03 14.90
N ALA A 149 -3.13 37.76 13.86
CA ALA A 149 -3.31 39.19 13.70
C ALA A 149 -4.13 39.60 12.47
N ALA A 150 -4.57 38.66 11.62
CA ALA A 150 -5.49 39.02 10.53
C ALA A 150 -6.95 38.80 10.97
N PRO A 151 -7.88 39.75 10.68
CA PRO A 151 -9.30 39.57 10.96
C PRO A 151 -9.76 38.28 10.29
N GLU A 152 -10.39 37.37 11.06
CA GLU A 152 -10.82 36.05 10.60
C GLU A 152 -11.75 36.21 9.38
N ALA A 153 -11.24 35.89 8.21
CA ALA A 153 -12.03 35.92 7.00
C ALA A 153 -13.08 34.80 7.05
N ILE A 154 -14.31 35.13 6.69
CA ILE A 154 -15.43 34.20 6.64
C ILE A 154 -15.57 33.71 5.19
N TYR A 155 -15.75 32.40 5.04
CA TYR A 155 -15.93 31.75 3.73
C TYR A 155 -17.24 30.94 3.73
N ASN A 156 -17.94 30.93 2.60
CA ASN A 156 -19.05 30.01 2.38
C ASN A 156 -18.54 28.60 2.01
N LEU A 157 -19.44 27.63 1.83
CA LEU A 157 -19.08 26.26 1.46
C LEU A 157 -18.42 26.13 0.07
N GLN A 158 -18.55 27.12 -0.79
CA GLN A 158 -17.90 27.17 -2.10
C GLN A 158 -16.49 27.78 -2.03
N GLY A 159 -16.00 28.13 -0.82
CA GLY A 159 -14.70 28.74 -0.63
C GLY A 159 -14.66 30.25 -0.99
N ILE A 160 -15.82 30.88 -1.22
CA ILE A 160 -15.91 32.31 -1.53
C ILE A 160 -15.89 33.12 -0.22
N ARG A 161 -15.02 34.08 -0.13
CA ARG A 161 -14.95 34.99 1.01
C ARG A 161 -16.23 35.84 1.10
N VAL A 162 -16.75 35.92 2.32
CA VAL A 162 -17.97 36.66 2.64
C VAL A 162 -17.63 37.77 3.63
N ASP A 163 -17.86 39.02 3.26
CA ASP A 163 -17.57 40.17 4.15
C ASP A 163 -18.60 40.28 5.28
N ARG A 164 -19.83 39.80 5.05
CA ARG A 164 -20.91 39.81 6.03
C ARG A 164 -21.88 38.67 5.77
N ILE A 165 -22.24 37.92 6.81
CA ILE A 165 -23.26 36.86 6.72
C ILE A 165 -24.64 37.52 6.67
N THR A 166 -25.34 37.32 5.58
CA THR A 166 -26.69 37.84 5.35
C THR A 166 -27.73 36.77 5.08
N VAL A 167 -27.32 35.52 4.98
CA VAL A 167 -28.16 34.37 4.64
C VAL A 167 -27.93 33.26 5.64
N PRO A 168 -28.97 32.50 6.04
CA PRO A 168 -28.77 31.27 6.85
C PRO A 168 -27.90 30.28 6.09
N GLY A 169 -27.02 29.58 6.80
CA GLY A 169 -26.14 28.63 6.15
C GLY A 169 -24.95 28.20 6.99
N ILE A 170 -24.05 27.47 6.33
CA ILE A 170 -22.79 27.03 6.92
C ILE A 170 -21.66 27.86 6.36
N TYR A 171 -20.82 28.38 7.25
CA TYR A 171 -19.66 29.20 6.95
C TYR A 171 -18.43 28.65 7.64
N ILE A 172 -17.27 29.02 7.19
CA ILE A 172 -15.97 28.65 7.76
C ILE A 172 -15.23 29.94 8.13
N SER A 173 -14.79 30.05 9.37
CA SER A 173 -13.93 31.14 9.84
C SER A 173 -12.92 30.61 10.83
N GLY A 174 -11.66 31.02 10.72
CA GLY A 174 -10.57 30.52 11.60
C GLY A 174 -10.44 29.00 11.63
N GLY A 175 -10.69 28.31 10.51
CA GLY A 175 -10.70 26.85 10.44
C GLY A 175 -11.87 26.16 11.15
N LYS A 176 -12.86 26.92 11.65
CA LYS A 176 -14.02 26.38 12.37
C LYS A 176 -15.31 26.53 11.54
N LYS A 177 -16.19 25.55 11.67
CA LYS A 177 -17.53 25.57 11.07
C LYS A 177 -18.45 26.46 11.92
N ILE A 178 -19.12 27.41 11.27
CA ILE A 178 -20.16 28.28 11.86
C ILE A 178 -21.49 27.94 11.19
N VAL A 179 -22.52 27.64 11.98
CA VAL A 179 -23.88 27.44 11.50
C VAL A 179 -24.70 28.67 11.89
N VAL A 180 -25.28 29.37 10.91
CA VAL A 180 -26.08 30.57 11.11
C VAL A 180 -27.52 30.26 10.75
N ASN A 181 -28.41 30.44 11.71
CA ASN A 181 -29.87 30.44 11.55
C ASN A 181 -30.34 31.87 11.78
N LEU A 182 -30.80 32.57 10.75
CA LEU A 182 -31.38 33.91 10.83
C LEU A 182 -32.89 33.83 11.02
#